data_232d1117763696116d87868901ce3d94
#
_entry.id   232d1117763696116d87868901ce3d94
#
_cell.length_a   1.000
_cell.length_b   1.000
_cell.length_c   1.000
_cell.angle_alpha   90.00
_cell.angle_beta   90.00
_cell.angle_gamma   90.00
#
_symmetry.space_group_name_H-M   'P 1'
#
loop_
_entity.id
_entity.type
_entity.pdbx_description
1 polymer ?
#
loop_
_entity_poly.entity_id
_entity_poly.type
_entity_poly.pdbx_seq_one_letter_code
_entity_poly.pdbx_strand_id
1 'polypeptide(L)'
;MKKLFTLLSVAFSWLLASATSYEGKLQVFINGQQMSSQQAEIVVNAQSDGRYALSLRNFVLETDETQLPVGNVSLKDVDASICGTSNVMHTFQTIQLEPGDDASAGWIGPQLPAVDVDVNAVVNEQNQLNAVISIDATATLGMVIRVLFGSHVYQVANSGFEDFHVAKLYKVKTVDGKYEFDYDSTPVTSDEPDYWHSFMSASGYDKNGVNQLNIVYLAGTAPHTFVSDQTRPGSTGKSSLLLKSSSIFGIVANGTVTTGRINAGSINVVADAQGDWLNHSWNDMSQTELGQDGHPFYTCLDGRPDSLAVWVKFAQGDPDKAAGYPYASINAVINDGSYYQDPEPAGVTYTNVLAKANNNEIAVTDGQWKRIVLPFDYASYALNQAQGRVILVTASTNAGAGKGSGNDELYMDDMELIYNCRLSAVSLKGISLSGFSSDKTDYKGITVKGLLSPNDIEVETNGQGAYVIKKVENIIDETSQNPVQARISLIVVSGDLSQSVTYTIVADYDPDSVSAVSMNKTAPSTIYDVQGRQVRSASAPGIYIIKDASGKTIKRYQRR
;
A
#
# COMPACT_ATOMS: atom_id res chain seq x y z
N MET A 1 25.04 51.66 -27.10
CA MET A 1 23.94 50.69 -27.13
C MET A 1 24.55 49.30 -27.26
N LYS A 2 24.73 48.63 -26.12
CA LYS A 2 25.31 47.28 -26.05
C LYS A 2 24.19 46.29 -26.10
N LYS A 3 24.12 45.43 -27.13
CA LYS A 3 23.20 44.32 -27.22
C LYS A 3 23.79 43.15 -26.41
N LEU A 4 23.08 42.78 -25.36
CA LEU A 4 23.36 41.63 -24.53
C LEU A 4 22.86 40.37 -25.28
N PHE A 5 23.75 39.51 -25.73
CA PHE A 5 23.45 38.19 -26.23
C PHE A 5 23.32 37.23 -25.03
N THR A 6 22.11 36.84 -24.70
CA THR A 6 21.88 35.78 -23.71
C THR A 6 22.06 34.43 -24.43
N LEU A 7 23.17 33.76 -24.12
CA LEU A 7 23.43 32.39 -24.55
C LEU A 7 22.53 31.44 -23.71
N LEU A 8 21.48 30.90 -24.32
CA LEU A 8 20.69 29.83 -23.73
C LEU A 8 21.45 28.52 -23.98
N SER A 9 22.22 28.08 -23.02
CA SER A 9 22.85 26.77 -23.03
C SER A 9 21.78 25.72 -22.69
N VAL A 10 21.20 25.10 -23.72
CA VAL A 10 20.43 23.86 -23.57
C VAL A 10 21.43 22.76 -23.23
N ALA A 11 21.50 22.41 -21.96
CA ALA A 11 22.21 21.21 -21.52
C ALA A 11 21.44 19.99 -22.05
N PHE A 12 21.92 19.43 -23.15
CA PHE A 12 21.53 18.09 -23.59
C PHE A 12 22.14 17.11 -22.60
N SER A 13 21.38 16.73 -21.58
CA SER A 13 21.76 15.59 -20.75
C SER A 13 21.75 14.33 -21.64
N TRP A 14 22.91 13.82 -21.90
CA TRP A 14 23.08 12.46 -22.39
C TRP A 14 22.49 11.55 -21.34
N LEU A 15 21.37 10.88 -21.65
CA LEU A 15 20.93 9.71 -20.89
C LEU A 15 21.99 8.60 -21.13
N LEU A 16 23.07 8.68 -20.39
CA LEU A 16 23.82 7.48 -20.04
C LEU A 16 22.82 6.65 -19.24
N ALA A 17 22.67 5.38 -19.61
CA ALA A 17 21.95 4.42 -18.78
C ALA A 17 22.63 4.44 -17.41
N SER A 18 22.09 5.21 -16.46
CA SER A 18 22.65 5.31 -15.13
C SER A 18 21.96 4.28 -14.27
N ALA A 19 22.75 3.39 -13.72
CA ALA A 19 22.29 2.53 -12.64
C ALA A 19 21.99 3.43 -11.43
N THR A 20 20.79 3.29 -10.87
CA THR A 20 20.45 3.90 -9.58
C THR A 20 20.37 2.80 -8.55
N SER A 21 21.12 2.94 -7.48
CA SER A 21 21.09 2.02 -6.35
C SER A 21 20.17 2.57 -5.28
N TYR A 22 19.32 1.72 -4.75
CA TYR A 22 18.42 2.00 -3.64
C TYR A 22 18.77 1.07 -2.49
N GLU A 23 19.16 1.64 -1.36
CA GLU A 23 19.35 0.92 -0.11
C GLU A 23 18.07 1.01 0.73
N GLY A 24 17.65 -0.09 1.33
CA GLY A 24 16.43 -0.12 2.09
C GLY A 24 16.26 -1.37 2.95
N LYS A 25 15.21 -1.33 3.77
CA LYS A 25 14.78 -2.48 4.57
C LYS A 25 14.14 -3.52 3.67
N LEU A 26 14.55 -4.77 3.87
CA LEU A 26 13.96 -5.93 3.24
C LEU A 26 13.22 -6.75 4.31
N GLN A 27 11.95 -7.01 4.09
CA GLN A 27 11.15 -7.94 4.88
C GLN A 27 10.83 -9.16 4.04
N VAL A 28 11.06 -10.34 4.56
CA VAL A 28 10.86 -11.59 3.85
C VAL A 28 9.77 -12.40 4.54
N PHE A 29 8.87 -12.95 3.73
CA PHE A 29 7.82 -13.86 4.17
C PHE A 29 7.98 -15.19 3.44
N ILE A 30 7.94 -16.29 4.18
CA ILE A 30 7.96 -17.66 3.64
C ILE A 30 6.62 -18.29 3.97
N ASN A 31 5.87 -18.70 2.96
CA ASN A 31 4.52 -19.26 3.12
C ASN A 31 3.61 -18.42 4.05
N GLY A 32 3.77 -17.08 3.98
CA GLY A 32 3.02 -16.12 4.79
C GLY A 32 3.61 -15.82 6.17
N GLN A 33 4.60 -16.59 6.65
CA GLN A 33 5.26 -16.30 7.92
C GLN A 33 6.40 -15.30 7.72
N GLN A 34 6.41 -14.22 8.49
CA GLN A 34 7.46 -13.21 8.46
C GLN A 34 8.76 -13.72 9.07
N MET A 35 9.86 -13.51 8.36
CA MET A 35 11.23 -13.77 8.81
C MET A 35 11.87 -12.48 9.35
N SER A 36 13.07 -12.59 9.89
CA SER A 36 13.87 -11.43 10.32
C SER A 36 14.06 -10.44 9.17
N SER A 37 13.96 -9.14 9.46
CA SER A 37 14.20 -8.10 8.46
C SER A 37 15.70 -7.81 8.32
N GLN A 38 16.15 -7.52 7.10
CA GLN A 38 17.53 -7.24 6.76
C GLN A 38 17.67 -5.97 5.92
N GLN A 39 18.89 -5.44 5.80
CA GLN A 39 19.19 -4.36 4.84
C GLN A 39 19.56 -4.99 3.50
N ALA A 40 19.12 -4.36 2.42
CA ALA A 40 19.40 -4.82 1.06
C ALA A 40 19.56 -3.65 0.09
N GLU A 41 20.13 -3.97 -1.06
CA GLU A 41 20.30 -3.06 -2.18
C GLU A 41 19.54 -3.58 -3.40
N ILE A 42 18.69 -2.72 -3.99
CA ILE A 42 18.11 -2.94 -5.32
C ILE A 42 18.70 -1.95 -6.30
N VAL A 43 19.29 -2.46 -7.37
CA VAL A 43 19.82 -1.65 -8.47
C VAL A 43 18.80 -1.59 -9.60
N VAL A 44 18.46 -0.39 -10.04
CA VAL A 44 17.54 -0.11 -11.15
C VAL A 44 18.30 0.54 -12.29
N ASN A 45 18.30 -0.09 -13.47
CA ASN A 45 18.97 0.40 -14.66
C ASN A 45 17.93 0.72 -15.75
N ALA A 46 17.89 1.97 -16.21
CA ALA A 46 17.11 2.33 -17.37
C ALA A 46 17.73 1.77 -18.65
N GLN A 47 16.93 1.15 -19.51
CA GLN A 47 17.35 0.62 -20.82
C GLN A 47 17.03 1.61 -21.94
N SER A 48 17.70 1.47 -23.08
CA SER A 48 17.58 2.39 -24.21
C SER A 48 16.21 2.37 -24.90
N ASP A 49 15.43 1.33 -24.66
CA ASP A 49 14.07 1.13 -25.22
C ASP A 49 12.95 1.58 -24.29
N GLY A 50 13.29 2.22 -23.16
CA GLY A 50 12.34 2.73 -22.16
C GLY A 50 11.92 1.71 -21.11
N ARG A 51 12.47 0.48 -21.16
CA ARG A 51 12.31 -0.53 -20.11
C ARG A 51 13.40 -0.40 -19.05
N TYR A 52 13.33 -1.23 -18.03
CA TYR A 52 14.30 -1.26 -16.94
C TYR A 52 14.86 -2.66 -16.73
N ALA A 53 16.01 -2.72 -16.07
CA ALA A 53 16.52 -3.94 -15.44
C ALA A 53 16.57 -3.71 -13.93
N LEU A 54 16.13 -4.68 -13.15
CA LEU A 54 16.17 -4.67 -11.69
C LEU A 54 17.07 -5.80 -11.18
N SER A 55 17.85 -5.52 -10.15
CA SER A 55 18.66 -6.55 -9.48
C SER A 55 18.59 -6.35 -7.97
N LEU A 56 18.05 -7.35 -7.25
CA LEU A 56 18.24 -7.51 -5.81
C LEU A 56 19.54 -8.29 -5.63
N ARG A 57 20.53 -7.63 -5.02
CA ARG A 57 21.90 -8.14 -4.92
C ARG A 57 22.13 -8.83 -3.59
N ASN A 58 22.92 -9.89 -3.64
CA ASN A 58 23.43 -10.60 -2.46
C ASN A 58 22.32 -11.03 -1.48
N PHE A 59 21.20 -11.48 -2.03
CA PHE A 59 20.05 -11.89 -1.22
C PHE A 59 20.40 -13.12 -0.37
N VAL A 60 20.20 -12.99 0.93
CA VAL A 60 20.34 -14.06 1.92
C VAL A 60 18.97 -14.28 2.56
N LEU A 61 18.50 -15.51 2.55
CA LEU A 61 17.29 -15.88 3.25
C LEU A 61 17.64 -16.19 4.70
N GLU A 62 17.23 -15.32 5.61
CA GLU A 62 17.46 -15.49 7.05
C GLU A 62 16.23 -16.13 7.68
N THR A 63 16.44 -17.27 8.34
CA THR A 63 15.47 -17.91 9.22
C THR A 63 15.99 -17.87 10.65
N ASP A 64 15.14 -18.17 11.63
CA ASP A 64 15.54 -18.16 13.06
C ASP A 64 16.71 -19.11 13.36
N GLU A 65 16.93 -20.12 12.51
CA GLU A 65 17.94 -21.17 12.74
C GLU A 65 19.12 -21.09 11.76
N THR A 66 18.93 -20.51 10.55
CA THR A 66 19.94 -20.56 9.49
C THR A 66 19.93 -19.34 8.59
N GLN A 67 21.10 -19.03 8.01
CA GLN A 67 21.25 -18.11 6.89
C GLN A 67 21.52 -18.92 5.63
N LEU A 68 20.69 -18.70 4.60
CA LEU A 68 20.80 -19.39 3.32
C LEU A 68 21.20 -18.37 2.25
N PRO A 69 22.45 -18.36 1.77
CA PRO A 69 22.90 -17.44 0.74
C PRO A 69 22.24 -17.80 -0.61
N VAL A 70 21.25 -17.04 -1.04
CA VAL A 70 20.51 -17.29 -2.29
C VAL A 70 21.28 -16.75 -3.49
N GLY A 71 21.70 -15.50 -3.49
CA GLY A 71 22.43 -14.85 -4.57
C GLY A 71 21.72 -13.63 -5.14
N ASN A 72 21.88 -13.38 -6.43
CA ASN A 72 21.27 -12.24 -7.11
C ASN A 72 19.99 -12.63 -7.84
N VAL A 73 18.93 -11.83 -7.66
CA VAL A 73 17.68 -11.87 -8.44
C VAL A 73 17.80 -10.80 -9.51
N SER A 74 18.12 -11.20 -10.75
CA SER A 74 18.36 -10.27 -11.88
C SER A 74 17.23 -10.37 -12.89
N LEU A 75 16.53 -9.25 -13.13
CA LEU A 75 15.38 -9.14 -14.01
C LEU A 75 15.71 -8.16 -15.14
N LYS A 76 15.36 -8.52 -16.37
CA LYS A 76 15.57 -7.69 -17.57
C LYS A 76 14.21 -7.36 -18.17
N ASP A 77 14.20 -6.36 -19.05
CA ASP A 77 13.01 -6.01 -19.82
C ASP A 77 11.77 -5.72 -18.95
N VAL A 78 11.98 -5.08 -17.81
CA VAL A 78 10.93 -4.68 -16.88
C VAL A 78 10.12 -3.54 -17.49
N ASP A 79 8.82 -3.72 -17.59
CA ASP A 79 7.89 -2.73 -18.11
C ASP A 79 7.71 -1.58 -17.12
N ALA A 80 7.62 -0.34 -17.61
CA ALA A 80 7.43 0.82 -16.76
C ALA A 80 6.54 1.88 -17.39
N SER A 81 5.90 2.66 -16.54
CA SER A 81 5.13 3.85 -16.92
C SER A 81 5.16 4.90 -15.82
N ILE A 82 5.11 6.17 -16.21
CA ILE A 82 4.87 7.26 -15.28
C ILE A 82 3.36 7.30 -14.98
N CYS A 83 3.01 7.12 -13.72
CA CYS A 83 1.66 7.20 -13.19
C CYS A 83 1.62 8.36 -12.18
N GLY A 84 1.02 9.50 -12.57
CA GLY A 84 1.13 10.73 -11.79
C GLY A 84 2.59 11.19 -11.67
N THR A 85 3.11 11.29 -10.46
CA THR A 85 4.51 11.64 -10.15
C THR A 85 5.43 10.44 -9.94
N SER A 86 4.88 9.22 -9.98
CA SER A 86 5.60 7.99 -9.68
C SER A 86 5.98 7.23 -10.96
N ASN A 87 7.15 6.58 -10.96
CA ASN A 87 7.54 5.63 -11.99
C ASN A 87 7.21 4.22 -11.49
N VAL A 88 6.24 3.58 -12.13
CA VAL A 88 5.73 2.25 -11.75
C VAL A 88 6.29 1.21 -12.69
N MET A 89 6.77 0.11 -12.14
CA MET A 89 7.44 -0.98 -12.85
C MET A 89 6.77 -2.31 -12.53
N HIS A 90 6.70 -3.19 -13.54
CA HIS A 90 6.19 -4.54 -13.38
C HIS A 90 6.91 -5.51 -14.32
N THR A 91 7.12 -6.73 -13.83
CA THR A 91 7.56 -7.86 -14.67
C THR A 91 7.18 -9.20 -14.04
N PHE A 92 6.88 -10.17 -14.89
CA PHE A 92 6.79 -11.58 -14.51
C PHE A 92 7.76 -12.37 -15.40
N GLN A 93 8.73 -13.06 -14.80
CA GLN A 93 9.77 -13.80 -15.51
C GLN A 93 10.11 -15.10 -14.79
N THR A 94 10.36 -16.16 -15.59
CA THR A 94 11.03 -17.37 -15.09
C THR A 94 12.54 -17.17 -15.24
N ILE A 95 13.26 -17.12 -14.12
CA ILE A 95 14.70 -16.82 -14.11
C ILE A 95 15.52 -17.90 -13.42
N GLN A 96 16.78 -18.03 -13.83
CA GLN A 96 17.82 -18.72 -13.06
C GLN A 96 18.44 -17.69 -12.11
N LEU A 97 18.51 -18.02 -10.82
CA LEU A 97 19.17 -17.16 -9.84
C LEU A 97 20.68 -17.17 -10.08
N GLU A 98 21.31 -16.01 -9.95
CA GLU A 98 22.73 -15.81 -10.18
C GLU A 98 23.52 -15.86 -8.84
N PRO A 99 24.83 -16.20 -8.85
CA PRO A 99 25.62 -16.10 -7.64
C PRO A 99 25.73 -14.64 -7.18
N GLY A 100 25.85 -14.42 -5.89
CA GLY A 100 26.18 -13.09 -5.34
C GLY A 100 27.64 -12.72 -5.59
N ASP A 101 28.01 -11.52 -5.15
CA ASP A 101 29.30 -10.91 -5.44
C ASP A 101 30.46 -11.61 -4.70
N ASP A 102 30.21 -12.16 -3.51
CA ASP A 102 31.22 -12.91 -2.76
C ASP A 102 31.23 -14.38 -3.19
N ALA A 103 32.23 -14.73 -4.00
CA ALA A 103 32.41 -16.10 -4.48
C ALA A 103 32.64 -17.13 -3.36
N SER A 104 33.01 -16.72 -2.16
CA SER A 104 33.23 -17.60 -1.00
C SER A 104 31.96 -17.93 -0.23
N ALA A 105 30.87 -17.24 -0.46
CA ALA A 105 29.63 -17.35 0.32
C ALA A 105 28.81 -18.62 0.07
N GLY A 106 29.18 -19.43 -0.93
CA GLY A 106 28.50 -20.71 -1.18
C GLY A 106 27.05 -20.55 -1.67
N TRP A 107 26.81 -19.63 -2.60
CA TRP A 107 25.49 -19.30 -3.14
C TRP A 107 24.75 -20.54 -3.67
N ILE A 108 23.52 -20.76 -3.18
CA ILE A 108 22.69 -21.90 -3.58
C ILE A 108 21.82 -21.61 -4.81
N GLY A 109 21.48 -20.33 -5.06
CA GLY A 109 20.60 -19.94 -6.17
C GLY A 109 20.97 -20.51 -7.53
N PRO A 110 22.27 -20.50 -7.94
CA PRO A 110 22.71 -21.12 -9.18
C PRO A 110 22.48 -22.64 -9.27
N GLN A 111 22.28 -23.31 -8.14
CA GLN A 111 22.05 -24.75 -8.05
C GLN A 111 20.56 -25.10 -8.05
N LEU A 112 19.68 -24.12 -7.81
CA LEU A 112 18.24 -24.29 -7.87
C LEU A 112 17.78 -24.29 -9.34
N PRO A 113 16.70 -24.99 -9.68
CA PRO A 113 16.02 -24.79 -10.96
C PRO A 113 15.57 -23.34 -11.13
N ALA A 114 15.25 -22.96 -12.37
CA ALA A 114 14.63 -21.66 -12.63
C ALA A 114 13.33 -21.49 -11.84
N VAL A 115 13.10 -20.29 -11.34
CA VAL A 115 11.94 -19.93 -10.51
C VAL A 115 11.15 -18.81 -11.17
N ASP A 116 9.85 -18.81 -10.92
CA ASP A 116 8.96 -17.73 -11.37
C ASP A 116 9.04 -16.56 -10.40
N VAL A 117 9.29 -15.38 -10.94
CA VAL A 117 9.44 -14.14 -10.18
C VAL A 117 8.48 -13.09 -10.73
N ASP A 118 7.58 -12.62 -9.88
CA ASP A 118 6.68 -11.49 -10.13
C ASP A 118 7.16 -10.29 -9.33
N VAL A 119 7.36 -9.15 -9.97
CA VAL A 119 7.79 -7.91 -9.32
C VAL A 119 6.88 -6.76 -9.68
N ASN A 120 6.38 -6.10 -8.65
CA ASN A 120 5.76 -4.79 -8.73
C ASN A 120 6.62 -3.80 -7.95
N ALA A 121 6.97 -2.68 -8.56
CA ALA A 121 7.82 -1.69 -7.93
C ALA A 121 7.37 -0.26 -8.28
N VAL A 122 7.64 0.68 -7.40
CA VAL A 122 7.38 2.10 -7.59
C VAL A 122 8.55 2.93 -7.09
N VAL A 123 9.00 3.86 -7.92
CA VAL A 123 9.87 4.97 -7.48
C VAL A 123 8.97 6.20 -7.35
N ASN A 124 8.84 6.70 -6.13
CA ASN A 124 7.98 7.84 -5.82
C ASN A 124 8.67 9.18 -6.17
N GLU A 125 7.96 10.30 -5.96
CA GLU A 125 8.47 11.65 -6.23
C GLU A 125 9.67 12.06 -5.36
N GLN A 126 9.85 11.42 -4.20
CA GLN A 126 11.01 11.60 -3.32
C GLN A 126 12.21 10.73 -3.74
N ASN A 127 12.12 10.06 -4.90
CA ASN A 127 13.12 9.11 -5.39
C ASN A 127 13.39 7.94 -4.44
N GLN A 128 12.33 7.44 -3.78
CA GLN A 128 12.39 6.25 -2.93
C GLN A 128 11.78 5.07 -3.69
N LEU A 129 12.47 3.93 -3.68
CA LEU A 129 12.01 2.69 -4.27
C LEU A 129 11.26 1.86 -3.23
N ASN A 130 10.08 1.40 -3.61
CA ASN A 130 9.35 0.35 -2.92
C ASN A 130 9.04 -0.76 -3.90
N ALA A 131 9.22 -1.99 -3.49
CA ALA A 131 8.98 -3.14 -4.34
C ALA A 131 8.40 -4.32 -3.55
N VAL A 132 7.55 -5.07 -4.22
CA VAL A 132 7.09 -6.39 -3.81
C VAL A 132 7.61 -7.39 -4.84
N ILE A 133 8.40 -8.36 -4.37
CA ILE A 133 8.97 -9.43 -5.19
C ILE A 133 8.36 -10.73 -4.68
N SER A 134 7.62 -11.43 -5.52
CA SER A 134 7.05 -12.74 -5.24
C SER A 134 7.80 -13.80 -6.03
N ILE A 135 8.36 -14.79 -5.33
CA ILE A 135 9.12 -15.90 -5.93
C ILE A 135 8.35 -17.18 -5.65
N ASP A 136 7.85 -17.82 -6.71
CA ASP A 136 7.22 -19.13 -6.59
C ASP A 136 8.28 -20.23 -6.75
N ALA A 137 8.69 -20.78 -5.62
CA ALA A 137 9.57 -21.93 -5.54
C ALA A 137 8.82 -23.20 -5.07
N THR A 138 7.49 -23.25 -5.23
CA THR A 138 6.66 -24.36 -4.74
C THR A 138 7.08 -25.69 -5.37
N ALA A 139 7.38 -25.69 -6.67
CA ALA A 139 7.78 -26.90 -7.39
C ALA A 139 9.16 -27.46 -6.97
N THR A 140 10.04 -26.60 -6.40
CA THR A 140 11.43 -26.92 -6.11
C THR A 140 11.72 -27.02 -4.62
N LEU A 141 11.17 -26.11 -3.83
CA LEU A 141 11.43 -26.00 -2.39
C LEU A 141 10.15 -26.12 -1.54
N GLY A 142 8.98 -26.28 -2.17
CA GLY A 142 7.69 -26.33 -1.48
C GLY A 142 7.29 -25.00 -0.81
N MET A 143 7.84 -23.87 -1.26
CA MET A 143 7.63 -22.58 -0.63
C MET A 143 7.33 -21.45 -1.65
N VAL A 144 6.55 -20.48 -1.18
CA VAL A 144 6.37 -19.17 -1.81
C VAL A 144 7.09 -18.15 -0.94
N ILE A 145 7.99 -17.37 -1.57
CA ILE A 145 8.75 -16.33 -0.89
C ILE A 145 8.20 -14.98 -1.37
N ARG A 146 7.80 -14.13 -0.43
CA ARG A 146 7.41 -12.75 -0.70
C ARG A 146 8.39 -11.82 -0.02
N VAL A 147 8.93 -10.90 -0.78
CA VAL A 147 9.92 -9.93 -0.32
C VAL A 147 9.34 -8.54 -0.47
N LEU A 148 9.31 -7.78 0.62
CA LEU A 148 8.93 -6.38 0.63
C LEU A 148 10.20 -5.55 0.80
N PHE A 149 10.45 -4.63 -0.13
CA PHE A 149 11.58 -3.71 -0.08
C PHE A 149 11.09 -2.27 0.05
N GLY A 150 11.75 -1.51 0.92
CA GLY A 150 11.44 -0.12 1.17
C GLY A 150 10.84 0.14 2.55
N SER A 151 10.31 1.34 2.75
CA SER A 151 9.81 1.80 4.05
C SER A 151 8.30 2.04 4.10
N HIS A 152 7.57 1.76 3.00
CA HIS A 152 6.13 1.99 2.96
C HIS A 152 5.34 0.98 3.78
N VAL A 153 4.33 1.49 4.48
CA VAL A 153 3.39 0.70 5.30
C VAL A 153 2.03 0.68 4.61
N TYR A 154 1.61 -0.50 4.16
CA TYR A 154 0.34 -0.70 3.45
C TYR A 154 -0.71 -1.45 4.26
N GLN A 155 -0.35 -1.99 5.43
CA GLN A 155 -1.24 -2.74 6.30
C GLN A 155 -1.20 -2.18 7.72
N VAL A 156 -2.25 -2.43 8.50
CA VAL A 156 -2.28 -2.10 9.92
C VAL A 156 -1.28 -3.02 10.65
N ALA A 157 -0.47 -2.45 11.53
CA ALA A 157 0.49 -3.23 12.29
C ALA A 157 -0.24 -4.22 13.23
N ASN A 158 0.35 -5.42 13.41
CA ASN A 158 -0.19 -6.51 14.24
C ASN A 158 -1.68 -6.77 14.00
N SER A 159 -2.10 -6.71 12.75
CA SER A 159 -3.51 -6.86 12.35
C SER A 159 -4.02 -8.31 12.43
N GLY A 160 -3.12 -9.28 12.57
CA GLY A 160 -3.43 -10.68 12.91
C GLY A 160 -3.56 -10.94 14.40
N PHE A 161 -3.27 -9.96 15.25
CA PHE A 161 -3.33 -10.07 16.72
C PHE A 161 -2.51 -11.25 17.27
N GLU A 162 -1.26 -11.36 16.84
CA GLU A 162 -0.35 -12.41 17.28
C GLU A 162 0.60 -11.96 18.40
N ASP A 163 0.91 -10.66 18.46
CA ASP A 163 1.84 -10.06 19.42
C ASP A 163 1.08 -9.29 20.50
N PHE A 164 1.38 -9.59 21.77
CA PHE A 164 0.75 -8.97 22.93
C PHE A 164 1.76 -8.62 23.99
N HIS A 165 1.50 -7.56 24.72
CA HIS A 165 2.21 -7.24 25.95
C HIS A 165 1.25 -7.16 27.15
N VAL A 166 1.80 -7.23 28.35
CA VAL A 166 1.03 -7.04 29.58
C VAL A 166 0.99 -5.56 29.94
N ALA A 167 -0.12 -4.90 29.61
CA ALA A 167 -0.35 -3.51 30.00
C ALA A 167 -0.73 -3.39 31.48
N LYS A 168 -0.34 -2.28 32.12
CA LYS A 168 -0.51 -2.04 33.56
C LYS A 168 -1.21 -0.70 33.79
N LEU A 169 -2.26 -0.71 34.60
CA LEU A 169 -2.96 0.49 35.07
C LEU A 169 -2.86 0.60 36.59
N TYR A 170 -2.18 1.64 37.06
CA TYR A 170 -1.96 1.89 38.46
C TYR A 170 -3.14 2.69 39.08
N LYS A 171 -3.33 2.53 40.40
CA LYS A 171 -4.28 3.39 41.16
C LYS A 171 -3.92 4.85 40.98
N VAL A 172 -4.92 5.68 41.18
CA VAL A 172 -4.74 7.13 41.12
C VAL A 172 -4.74 7.69 42.55
N LYS A 173 -3.79 8.59 42.83
CA LYS A 173 -3.72 9.40 44.06
C LYS A 173 -3.83 10.87 43.72
N THR A 174 -4.20 11.67 44.72
CA THR A 174 -4.22 13.12 44.56
C THR A 174 -2.96 13.72 45.18
N VAL A 175 -2.19 14.47 44.39
CA VAL A 175 -0.99 15.18 44.82
C VAL A 175 -1.19 16.65 44.44
N ASP A 176 -1.14 17.55 45.42
CA ASP A 176 -1.34 19.00 45.24
C ASP A 176 -2.60 19.35 44.41
N GLY A 177 -3.68 18.62 44.66
CA GLY A 177 -4.96 18.80 43.95
C GLY A 177 -5.05 18.26 42.55
N LYS A 178 -4.02 17.54 42.05
CA LYS A 178 -3.98 16.89 40.75
C LYS A 178 -4.01 15.39 40.90
N TYR A 179 -4.57 14.71 39.90
CA TYR A 179 -4.55 13.25 39.81
C TYR A 179 -3.23 12.77 39.21
N GLU A 180 -2.60 11.80 39.87
CA GLU A 180 -1.38 11.14 39.42
C GLU A 180 -1.48 9.64 39.64
N PHE A 181 -0.81 8.82 38.82
CA PHE A 181 -0.72 7.39 39.06
C PHE A 181 0.16 7.10 40.28
N ASP A 182 -0.30 6.18 41.09
CA ASP A 182 0.41 5.66 42.28
C ASP A 182 1.18 4.40 41.87
N TYR A 183 2.38 4.57 41.41
CA TYR A 183 3.25 3.47 40.94
C TYR A 183 3.65 2.50 42.06
N ASP A 184 3.44 2.87 43.34
CA ASP A 184 3.66 1.96 44.49
C ASP A 184 2.46 1.01 44.72
N SER A 185 1.33 1.26 44.04
CA SER A 185 0.15 0.41 44.12
C SER A 185 0.30 -0.84 43.24
N THR A 186 -0.41 -1.90 43.61
CA THR A 186 -0.54 -3.08 42.73
C THR A 186 -1.39 -2.68 41.51
N PRO A 187 -0.87 -2.80 40.28
CA PRO A 187 -1.62 -2.44 39.08
C PRO A 187 -2.68 -3.50 38.72
N VAL A 188 -3.73 -3.04 38.05
CA VAL A 188 -4.57 -3.89 37.21
C VAL A 188 -3.77 -4.22 35.93
N THR A 189 -3.87 -5.44 35.44
CA THR A 189 -3.19 -5.86 34.22
C THR A 189 -4.18 -6.37 33.17
N SER A 190 -3.85 -6.20 31.90
CA SER A 190 -4.59 -6.72 30.75
C SER A 190 -3.60 -7.11 29.65
N ASP A 191 -3.95 -8.09 28.82
CA ASP A 191 -3.21 -8.34 27.59
C ASP A 191 -3.63 -7.29 26.58
N GLU A 192 -2.71 -6.45 26.13
CA GLU A 192 -2.96 -5.43 25.11
C GLU A 192 -2.18 -5.82 23.85
N PRO A 193 -2.80 -5.86 22.65
CA PRO A 193 -2.05 -6.17 21.44
C PRO A 193 -1.02 -5.08 21.15
N ASP A 194 0.18 -5.43 20.72
CA ASP A 194 1.18 -4.47 20.30
C ASP A 194 0.64 -3.60 19.16
N TYR A 195 0.92 -2.29 19.18
CA TYR A 195 0.37 -1.24 18.29
C TYR A 195 -1.12 -0.90 18.49
N TRP A 196 -1.80 -1.55 19.43
CA TRP A 196 -3.20 -1.31 19.73
C TRP A 196 -3.36 -0.98 21.21
N HIS A 197 -4.19 0.00 21.51
CA HIS A 197 -4.30 0.59 22.85
C HIS A 197 -5.72 0.51 23.38
N SER A 198 -5.84 0.17 24.64
CA SER A 198 -7.09 0.08 25.39
C SER A 198 -7.18 1.15 26.49
N PHE A 199 -8.08 0.98 27.45
CA PHE A 199 -8.13 1.82 28.65
C PHE A 199 -6.86 1.75 29.50
N MET A 200 -6.01 0.72 29.34
CA MET A 200 -4.74 0.59 30.08
C MET A 200 -3.73 1.67 29.68
N SER A 201 -3.84 2.19 28.46
CA SER A 201 -2.96 3.22 27.88
C SER A 201 -3.69 4.55 27.63
N ALA A 202 -4.92 4.71 28.15
CA ALA A 202 -5.78 5.85 27.88
C ALA A 202 -5.25 7.17 28.48
N SER A 203 -5.59 8.28 27.84
CA SER A 203 -5.55 9.61 28.42
C SER A 203 -6.86 9.92 29.13
N GLY A 204 -6.86 10.87 30.06
CA GLY A 204 -8.05 11.33 30.76
C GLY A 204 -8.06 12.85 30.84
N TYR A 205 -8.76 13.51 29.92
CA TYR A 205 -8.94 14.96 29.94
C TYR A 205 -10.41 15.31 29.73
N ASP A 206 -10.92 16.24 30.53
CA ASP A 206 -12.24 16.84 30.31
C ASP A 206 -12.17 17.91 29.19
N LYS A 207 -13.31 18.50 28.87
CA LYS A 207 -13.44 19.55 27.83
C LYS A 207 -12.63 20.84 28.10
N ASN A 208 -12.14 21.02 29.30
CA ASN A 208 -11.30 22.16 29.69
C ASN A 208 -9.82 21.77 29.78
N GLY A 209 -9.47 20.55 29.37
CA GLY A 209 -8.12 20.00 29.48
C GLY A 209 -7.71 19.66 30.93
N VAL A 210 -8.67 19.53 31.84
CA VAL A 210 -8.38 19.14 33.23
C VAL A 210 -8.20 17.63 33.28
N ASN A 211 -7.13 17.20 33.94
CA ASN A 211 -6.79 15.81 34.12
C ASN A 211 -7.85 15.05 34.94
N GLN A 212 -8.34 13.96 34.40
CA GLN A 212 -9.38 13.06 34.93
C GLN A 212 -8.86 11.61 35.02
N LEU A 213 -7.62 11.37 35.38
CA LEU A 213 -7.03 10.02 35.49
C LEU A 213 -7.83 9.07 36.39
N ASN A 214 -8.59 9.61 37.38
CA ASN A 214 -9.51 8.83 38.18
C ASN A 214 -10.61 8.16 37.34
N ILE A 215 -11.06 8.77 36.23
CA ILE A 215 -12.04 8.19 35.32
C ILE A 215 -11.37 7.11 34.48
N VAL A 216 -10.15 7.34 34.00
CA VAL A 216 -9.35 6.33 33.31
C VAL A 216 -9.17 5.07 34.16
N TYR A 217 -8.76 5.29 35.43
CA TYR A 217 -8.61 4.17 36.37
C TYR A 217 -9.92 3.44 36.59
N LEU A 218 -11.01 4.18 36.81
CA LEU A 218 -12.35 3.59 37.00
C LEU A 218 -12.75 2.73 35.79
N ALA A 219 -12.57 3.22 34.56
CA ALA A 219 -12.88 2.50 33.33
C ALA A 219 -12.03 1.23 33.17
N GLY A 220 -10.75 1.31 33.52
CA GLY A 220 -9.81 0.20 33.38
C GLY A 220 -9.71 -0.73 34.61
N THR A 221 -10.55 -0.57 35.66
CA THR A 221 -10.51 -1.48 36.84
C THR A 221 -10.86 -2.93 36.50
N ALA A 222 -11.64 -3.16 35.46
CA ALA A 222 -11.82 -4.48 34.84
C ALA A 222 -11.07 -4.51 33.51
N PRO A 223 -10.24 -5.52 33.24
CA PRO A 223 -9.59 -5.69 31.94
C PRO A 223 -10.60 -5.78 30.80
N HIS A 224 -10.26 -5.19 29.66
CA HIS A 224 -11.14 -5.16 28.48
C HIS A 224 -10.55 -5.86 27.25
N THR A 225 -9.24 -6.14 27.26
CA THR A 225 -8.53 -6.81 26.16
C THR A 225 -7.85 -8.07 26.68
N PHE A 226 -7.93 -9.13 25.88
CA PHE A 226 -7.39 -10.45 26.24
C PHE A 226 -6.84 -11.13 24.99
N VAL A 227 -5.75 -11.87 25.13
CA VAL A 227 -5.33 -12.84 24.13
C VAL A 227 -6.30 -14.04 24.17
N SER A 228 -6.69 -14.53 22.98
CA SER A 228 -7.54 -15.71 22.81
C SER A 228 -6.88 -16.70 21.87
N ASP A 229 -6.98 -17.99 22.18
CA ASP A 229 -6.58 -19.11 21.32
C ASP A 229 -7.66 -19.51 20.28
N GLN A 230 -8.80 -18.83 20.29
CA GLN A 230 -9.88 -19.07 19.34
C GLN A 230 -9.65 -18.25 18.06
N THR A 231 -8.93 -18.81 17.10
CA THR A 231 -8.67 -18.16 15.81
C THR A 231 -9.80 -18.43 14.82
N ARG A 232 -9.89 -17.60 13.76
CA ARG A 232 -10.83 -17.83 12.66
C ARG A 232 -10.48 -19.11 11.90
N PRO A 233 -11.45 -19.78 11.24
CA PRO A 233 -11.17 -20.95 10.42
C PRO A 233 -10.20 -20.64 9.28
N GLY A 234 -9.12 -21.43 9.19
CA GLY A 234 -8.08 -21.26 8.18
C GLY A 234 -7.09 -20.12 8.46
N SER A 235 -7.09 -19.53 9.66
CA SER A 235 -5.98 -18.68 10.09
C SER A 235 -4.69 -19.48 10.18
N THR A 236 -3.57 -18.85 9.82
CA THR A 236 -2.22 -19.38 10.07
C THR A 236 -1.67 -18.91 11.42
N GLY A 237 -2.35 -17.97 12.05
CA GLY A 237 -2.05 -17.44 13.37
C GLY A 237 -2.40 -18.41 14.50
N LYS A 238 -1.96 -18.08 15.70
CA LYS A 238 -2.21 -18.86 16.93
C LYS A 238 -3.12 -18.14 17.91
N SER A 239 -3.29 -16.85 17.73
CA SER A 239 -4.03 -15.96 18.62
C SER A 239 -5.07 -15.13 17.88
N SER A 240 -5.99 -14.58 18.63
CA SER A 240 -6.92 -13.54 18.22
C SER A 240 -7.12 -12.58 19.38
N LEU A 241 -7.65 -11.38 19.11
CA LEU A 241 -8.04 -10.43 20.14
C LEU A 241 -9.44 -10.71 20.64
N LEU A 242 -9.62 -10.75 21.98
CA LEU A 242 -10.92 -10.72 22.63
C LEU A 242 -11.11 -9.38 23.34
N LEU A 243 -12.16 -8.67 22.98
CA LEU A 243 -12.66 -7.50 23.69
C LEU A 243 -13.84 -7.90 24.57
N LYS A 244 -13.85 -7.42 25.85
CA LYS A 244 -14.95 -7.63 26.79
C LYS A 244 -15.43 -6.33 27.39
N SER A 245 -16.74 -6.11 27.42
CA SER A 245 -17.34 -5.06 28.21
C SER A 245 -17.39 -5.47 29.70
N SER A 246 -17.46 -4.47 30.59
CA SER A 246 -17.67 -4.66 32.01
C SER A 246 -18.77 -3.73 32.50
N SER A 247 -19.32 -3.99 33.67
CA SER A 247 -20.29 -3.10 34.34
C SER A 247 -19.71 -2.60 35.66
N ILE A 248 -19.54 -1.29 35.78
CA ILE A 248 -18.96 -0.62 36.95
C ILE A 248 -20.01 0.34 37.48
N PHE A 249 -20.51 0.10 38.70
CA PHE A 249 -21.58 0.89 39.30
C PHE A 249 -22.84 1.05 38.42
N GLY A 250 -23.15 0.06 37.60
CA GLY A 250 -24.28 0.08 36.65
C GLY A 250 -24.04 0.85 35.35
N ILE A 251 -22.83 1.38 35.16
CA ILE A 251 -22.39 1.98 33.90
C ILE A 251 -21.60 0.92 33.13
N VAL A 252 -21.95 0.72 31.88
CA VAL A 252 -21.20 -0.20 30.98
C VAL A 252 -19.94 0.50 30.49
N ALA A 253 -18.78 -0.08 30.78
CA ALA A 253 -17.54 0.27 30.12
C ALA A 253 -17.36 -0.73 28.95
N ASN A 254 -17.44 -0.25 27.72
CA ASN A 254 -17.32 -1.08 26.53
C ASN A 254 -15.89 -1.60 26.40
N GLY A 255 -15.74 -2.85 25.96
CA GLY A 255 -14.46 -3.35 25.50
C GLY A 255 -14.07 -2.60 24.24
N THR A 256 -13.06 -1.74 24.34
CA THR A 256 -12.62 -0.88 23.22
C THR A 256 -11.11 -0.97 23.04
N VAL A 257 -10.68 -1.03 21.77
CA VAL A 257 -9.29 -0.97 21.37
C VAL A 257 -9.15 -0.04 20.16
N THR A 258 -8.01 0.63 20.04
CA THR A 258 -7.73 1.54 18.93
C THR A 258 -6.25 1.53 18.54
N THR A 259 -5.94 1.81 17.28
CA THR A 259 -4.56 2.07 16.81
C THR A 259 -4.07 3.48 17.17
N GLY A 260 -4.93 4.29 17.77
CA GLY A 260 -4.60 5.58 18.37
C GLY A 260 -4.57 5.50 19.89
N ARG A 261 -5.05 6.53 20.57
CA ARG A 261 -5.21 6.58 22.03
C ARG A 261 -6.66 6.80 22.41
N ILE A 262 -7.14 6.17 23.47
CA ILE A 262 -8.45 6.46 24.05
C ILE A 262 -8.32 7.68 24.98
N ASN A 263 -9.25 8.61 24.90
CA ASN A 263 -9.50 9.58 25.98
C ASN A 263 -10.72 9.13 26.78
N ALA A 264 -10.56 8.95 28.10
CA ALA A 264 -11.63 8.61 29.05
C ALA A 264 -11.81 9.76 30.03
N GLY A 265 -12.37 10.87 29.53
CA GLY A 265 -12.47 12.14 30.26
C GLY A 265 -13.74 12.33 31.09
N SER A 266 -14.73 11.42 30.98
CA SER A 266 -16.03 11.59 31.65
C SER A 266 -16.70 10.26 31.97
N ILE A 267 -17.39 10.22 33.13
CA ILE A 267 -18.36 9.16 33.44
C ILE A 267 -19.69 9.36 32.70
N ASN A 268 -19.92 10.53 32.11
CA ASN A 268 -21.01 10.74 31.17
C ASN A 268 -20.58 10.21 29.79
N VAL A 269 -21.00 8.99 29.51
CA VAL A 269 -20.60 8.23 28.33
C VAL A 269 -21.33 8.63 27.04
N VAL A 270 -22.27 9.58 27.12
CA VAL A 270 -22.95 10.13 25.93
C VAL A 270 -22.41 11.53 25.64
N ALA A 271 -22.53 11.97 24.40
CA ALA A 271 -22.23 13.34 24.03
C ALA A 271 -23.03 14.32 24.86
N ASP A 272 -22.46 15.47 25.20
CA ASP A 272 -23.21 16.55 25.84
C ASP A 272 -24.25 17.15 24.85
N ALA A 273 -24.96 18.20 25.30
CA ALA A 273 -26.01 18.84 24.51
C ALA A 273 -25.47 19.46 23.17
N GLN A 274 -24.19 19.72 23.10
CA GLN A 274 -23.48 20.21 21.93
C GLN A 274 -22.92 19.07 21.06
N GLY A 275 -23.02 17.81 21.51
CA GLY A 275 -22.46 16.65 20.84
C GLY A 275 -20.96 16.47 21.06
N ASP A 276 -20.40 17.09 22.10
CA ASP A 276 -18.99 16.93 22.46
C ASP A 276 -18.74 15.55 23.07
N TRP A 277 -17.90 14.76 22.42
CA TRP A 277 -17.51 13.42 22.88
C TRP A 277 -16.26 13.50 23.73
N LEU A 278 -16.39 13.46 25.04
CA LEU A 278 -15.26 13.46 25.98
C LEU A 278 -14.57 12.10 26.07
N ASN A 279 -15.29 11.02 25.71
CA ASN A 279 -14.75 9.69 25.57
C ASN A 279 -14.68 9.38 24.06
N HIS A 280 -13.48 9.29 23.53
CA HIS A 280 -13.21 9.11 22.09
C HIS A 280 -11.85 8.46 21.86
N SER A 281 -11.64 7.91 20.69
CA SER A 281 -10.31 7.54 20.20
C SER A 281 -9.71 8.72 19.44
N TRP A 282 -8.40 8.88 19.47
CA TRP A 282 -7.72 9.97 18.77
C TRP A 282 -6.31 9.59 18.34
N ASN A 283 -5.79 10.28 17.35
CA ASN A 283 -4.38 10.22 16.94
C ASN A 283 -3.81 11.61 16.68
N ASP A 284 -2.50 11.75 16.83
CA ASP A 284 -1.75 12.96 16.49
C ASP A 284 -0.26 12.59 16.38
N MET A 285 0.32 12.65 15.18
CA MET A 285 1.74 12.35 14.95
C MET A 285 2.71 13.34 15.59
N SER A 286 2.24 14.49 16.05
CA SER A 286 3.06 15.45 16.79
C SER A 286 3.36 15.01 18.22
N GLN A 287 2.61 14.03 18.75
CA GLN A 287 2.83 13.48 20.09
C GLN A 287 4.04 12.56 20.11
N THR A 288 4.84 12.70 21.14
CA THR A 288 6.07 11.90 21.34
C THR A 288 5.95 10.86 22.43
N GLU A 289 4.82 10.84 23.15
CA GLU A 289 4.54 9.82 24.15
C GLU A 289 4.32 8.47 23.49
N LEU A 290 4.88 7.42 24.07
CA LEU A 290 4.77 6.05 23.58
C LEU A 290 3.82 5.24 24.45
N GLY A 291 3.15 4.26 23.85
CA GLY A 291 2.42 3.21 24.55
C GLY A 291 3.32 2.35 25.43
N GLN A 292 2.71 1.46 26.20
CA GLN A 292 3.45 0.55 27.10
C GLN A 292 4.24 -0.53 26.32
N ASP A 293 3.89 -0.75 25.06
CA ASP A 293 4.59 -1.57 24.07
C ASP A 293 5.78 -0.86 23.42
N GLY A 294 6.00 0.41 23.72
CA GLY A 294 7.07 1.23 23.14
C GLY A 294 6.75 1.81 21.76
N HIS A 295 5.51 1.67 21.27
CA HIS A 295 5.05 2.22 20.00
C HIS A 295 4.26 3.51 20.17
N PRO A 296 4.20 4.40 19.15
CA PRO A 296 3.46 5.64 19.22
C PRO A 296 1.94 5.37 19.16
N PHE A 297 1.15 6.32 19.65
CA PHE A 297 -0.33 6.29 19.61
C PHE A 297 -0.89 6.68 18.23
N TYR A 298 -0.24 6.20 17.17
CA TYR A 298 -0.71 6.31 15.80
C TYR A 298 -0.11 5.18 14.94
N THR A 299 -0.81 4.80 13.89
CA THR A 299 -0.33 3.81 12.91
C THR A 299 -0.16 4.48 11.56
N CYS A 300 1.08 4.46 11.03
CA CYS A 300 1.37 4.98 9.69
C CYS A 300 0.65 4.17 8.61
N LEU A 301 0.28 4.85 7.52
CA LEU A 301 -0.29 4.26 6.33
C LEU A 301 0.12 5.08 5.10
N ASP A 302 0.76 4.43 4.13
CA ASP A 302 1.23 5.09 2.89
C ASP A 302 0.31 4.83 1.69
N GLY A 303 -0.61 3.89 1.80
CA GLY A 303 -1.51 3.49 0.72
C GLY A 303 -2.88 4.16 0.76
N ARG A 304 -3.67 3.90 -0.28
CA ARG A 304 -5.10 4.24 -0.38
C ARG A 304 -5.91 2.95 -0.54
N PRO A 305 -6.18 2.21 0.55
CA PRO A 305 -6.94 0.98 0.48
C PRO A 305 -8.39 1.24 0.07
N ASP A 306 -9.00 0.28 -0.61
CA ASP A 306 -10.40 0.36 -1.01
C ASP A 306 -11.36 -0.03 0.12
N SER A 307 -10.91 -0.95 0.98
CA SER A 307 -11.72 -1.47 2.08
C SER A 307 -10.83 -1.93 3.24
N LEU A 308 -11.40 -1.99 4.42
CA LEU A 308 -10.90 -2.75 5.56
C LEU A 308 -11.72 -4.02 5.69
N ALA A 309 -11.07 -5.17 5.77
CA ALA A 309 -11.72 -6.45 6.09
C ALA A 309 -11.20 -6.98 7.42
N VAL A 310 -12.06 -7.67 8.18
CA VAL A 310 -11.69 -8.30 9.45
C VAL A 310 -12.62 -9.47 9.74
N TRP A 311 -12.10 -10.50 10.36
CA TRP A 311 -12.93 -11.57 10.90
C TRP A 311 -13.38 -11.22 12.31
N VAL A 312 -14.68 -11.40 12.56
CA VAL A 312 -15.29 -11.10 13.86
C VAL A 312 -16.17 -12.25 14.35
N LYS A 313 -16.26 -12.38 15.68
CA LYS A 313 -17.22 -13.22 16.37
C LYS A 313 -17.75 -12.43 17.55
N PHE A 314 -19.05 -12.10 17.55
CA PHE A 314 -19.67 -11.23 18.54
C PHE A 314 -20.78 -11.95 19.29
N ALA A 315 -20.78 -11.79 20.62
CA ALA A 315 -21.81 -12.28 21.53
C ALA A 315 -22.18 -11.21 22.56
N GLN A 316 -23.47 -11.11 22.86
CA GLN A 316 -23.96 -10.25 23.95
C GLN A 316 -24.03 -11.04 25.26
N GLY A 317 -23.57 -10.42 26.36
CA GLY A 317 -23.61 -11.01 27.68
C GLY A 317 -25.00 -11.01 28.30
N ASP A 318 -25.80 -9.95 28.03
CA ASP A 318 -27.19 -9.83 28.50
C ASP A 318 -28.01 -9.14 27.38
N PRO A 319 -28.63 -9.91 26.47
CA PRO A 319 -29.39 -9.37 25.35
C PRO A 319 -30.55 -8.46 25.75
N ASP A 320 -31.20 -8.71 26.91
CA ASP A 320 -32.33 -7.88 27.36
C ASP A 320 -31.88 -6.49 27.75
N LYS A 321 -30.71 -6.35 28.39
CA LYS A 321 -30.11 -5.06 28.68
C LYS A 321 -29.57 -4.35 27.46
N ALA A 322 -29.08 -5.10 26.49
CA ALA A 322 -28.52 -4.60 25.25
C ALA A 322 -29.57 -4.28 24.16
N ALA A 323 -30.85 -4.54 24.37
CA ALA A 323 -31.91 -4.48 23.38
C ALA A 323 -32.00 -3.17 22.57
N GLY A 324 -31.63 -2.05 23.16
CA GLY A 324 -31.55 -0.75 22.47
C GLY A 324 -30.27 -0.53 21.67
N TYR A 325 -29.24 -1.37 21.86
CA TYR A 325 -27.91 -1.22 21.28
C TYR A 325 -27.29 -2.61 21.05
N PRO A 326 -27.87 -3.40 20.12
CA PRO A 326 -27.51 -4.83 19.98
C PRO A 326 -26.27 -5.06 19.10
N TYR A 327 -25.47 -4.05 18.81
CA TYR A 327 -24.41 -4.13 17.82
C TYR A 327 -23.03 -3.75 18.40
N ALA A 328 -22.01 -4.49 17.99
CA ALA A 328 -20.63 -4.06 18.09
C ALA A 328 -20.27 -3.11 16.93
N SER A 329 -19.10 -2.47 17.00
CA SER A 329 -18.65 -1.52 15.98
C SER A 329 -17.18 -1.66 15.64
N ILE A 330 -16.84 -1.34 14.39
CA ILE A 330 -15.47 -1.13 13.92
C ILE A 330 -15.50 0.08 12.98
N ASN A 331 -14.66 1.05 13.27
CA ASN A 331 -14.51 2.29 12.51
C ASN A 331 -13.05 2.47 12.12
N ALA A 332 -12.79 2.96 10.91
CA ALA A 332 -11.45 3.28 10.43
C ALA A 332 -11.45 4.64 9.73
N VAL A 333 -10.47 5.48 10.05
CA VAL A 333 -10.33 6.82 9.48
C VAL A 333 -8.90 7.02 9.00
N ILE A 334 -8.74 7.34 7.72
CA ILE A 334 -7.45 7.71 7.14
C ILE A 334 -7.34 9.23 7.17
N ASN A 335 -6.28 9.75 7.80
CA ASN A 335 -6.05 11.17 7.94
C ASN A 335 -4.57 11.56 7.69
N ASP A 336 -4.25 12.85 7.70
CA ASP A 336 -2.90 13.37 7.40
C ASP A 336 -1.90 13.30 8.57
N GLY A 337 -2.31 12.73 9.70
CA GLY A 337 -1.49 12.60 10.91
C GLY A 337 -1.57 13.79 11.88
N SER A 338 -2.24 14.87 11.54
CA SER A 338 -2.60 15.89 12.53
C SER A 338 -3.74 15.41 13.41
N TYR A 339 -3.98 16.09 14.53
CA TYR A 339 -4.99 15.67 15.50
C TYR A 339 -6.35 15.37 14.86
N TYR A 340 -6.87 14.19 15.14
CA TYR A 340 -8.19 13.74 14.76
C TYR A 340 -8.80 12.91 15.91
N GLN A 341 -10.09 13.05 16.17
CA GLN A 341 -10.82 12.20 17.13
C GLN A 341 -12.06 11.55 16.50
N ASP A 342 -12.41 10.35 17.01
CA ASP A 342 -13.59 9.60 16.66
C ASP A 342 -14.30 9.08 17.94
N PRO A 343 -15.59 9.41 18.19
CA PRO A 343 -16.49 10.27 17.40
C PRO A 343 -16.07 11.74 17.33
N GLU A 344 -16.41 12.38 16.21
CA GLU A 344 -16.19 13.82 16.02
C GLU A 344 -17.13 14.66 16.91
N PRO A 345 -16.66 15.78 17.49
CA PRO A 345 -17.53 16.71 18.20
C PRO A 345 -18.55 17.35 17.25
N ALA A 346 -19.73 17.65 17.77
CA ALA A 346 -20.76 18.32 16.98
C ALA A 346 -20.30 19.71 16.51
N GLY A 347 -20.52 20.01 15.22
CA GLY A 347 -20.15 21.29 14.63
C GLY A 347 -18.66 21.47 14.35
N VAL A 348 -17.82 20.48 14.62
CA VAL A 348 -16.42 20.44 14.20
C VAL A 348 -16.33 19.76 12.85
N THR A 349 -15.62 20.40 11.92
CA THR A 349 -15.31 19.80 10.62
C THR A 349 -13.81 19.58 10.52
N TYR A 350 -13.42 18.33 10.39
CA TYR A 350 -12.02 17.95 10.18
C TYR A 350 -11.69 17.99 8.69
N THR A 351 -10.73 18.82 8.31
CA THR A 351 -10.25 18.94 6.90
C THR A 351 -9.05 18.05 6.61
N ASN A 352 -8.53 17.37 7.63
CA ASN A 352 -7.40 16.46 7.55
C ASN A 352 -7.80 14.98 7.29
N VAL A 353 -9.09 14.70 7.11
CA VAL A 353 -9.60 13.36 6.80
C VAL A 353 -9.55 13.11 5.29
N LEU A 354 -9.00 11.98 4.89
CA LEU A 354 -8.96 11.49 3.51
C LEU A 354 -10.12 10.55 3.20
N ALA A 355 -10.42 9.61 4.11
CA ALA A 355 -11.48 8.62 3.92
C ALA A 355 -11.93 8.02 5.26
N LYS A 356 -13.16 7.49 5.29
CA LYS A 356 -13.70 6.73 6.42
C LYS A 356 -14.34 5.43 5.98
N ALA A 357 -14.23 4.41 6.83
CA ALA A 357 -14.93 3.13 6.71
C ALA A 357 -15.55 2.80 8.07
N ASN A 358 -16.87 2.70 8.13
CA ASN A 358 -17.59 2.53 9.40
C ASN A 358 -18.56 1.36 9.34
N ASN A 359 -18.62 0.58 10.40
CA ASN A 359 -19.68 -0.38 10.65
C ASN A 359 -20.08 -0.35 12.14
N ASN A 360 -21.21 0.28 12.43
CA ASN A 360 -21.75 0.41 13.77
C ASN A 360 -22.88 -0.59 14.05
N GLU A 361 -23.07 -1.59 13.16
CA GLU A 361 -24.18 -2.55 13.23
C GLU A 361 -23.66 -4.00 13.06
N ILE A 362 -22.58 -4.34 13.76
CA ILE A 362 -22.07 -5.71 13.79
C ILE A 362 -22.97 -6.53 14.71
N ALA A 363 -23.88 -7.31 14.13
CA ALA A 363 -24.84 -8.13 14.85
C ALA A 363 -24.17 -9.36 15.49
N VAL A 364 -24.83 -9.94 16.48
CA VAL A 364 -24.46 -11.22 17.10
C VAL A 364 -24.22 -12.27 16.01
N THR A 365 -23.17 -13.05 16.17
CA THR A 365 -22.73 -14.02 15.14
C THR A 365 -23.05 -15.47 15.46
N ASP A 366 -23.79 -15.72 16.54
CA ASP A 366 -24.19 -17.06 17.00
C ASP A 366 -23.00 -18.03 17.17
N GLY A 367 -21.89 -17.48 17.68
CA GLY A 367 -20.65 -18.23 17.91
C GLY A 367 -19.84 -18.54 16.64
N GLN A 368 -20.25 -18.03 15.48
CA GLN A 368 -19.55 -18.24 14.22
C GLN A 368 -18.67 -17.05 13.87
N TRP A 369 -17.48 -17.33 13.31
CA TRP A 369 -16.65 -16.30 12.71
C TRP A 369 -17.28 -15.79 11.41
N LYS A 370 -17.36 -14.48 11.25
CA LYS A 370 -17.85 -13.80 10.04
C LYS A 370 -16.80 -12.82 9.56
N ARG A 371 -16.47 -12.90 8.27
CA ARG A 371 -15.64 -11.86 7.64
C ARG A 371 -16.55 -10.70 7.25
N ILE A 372 -16.24 -9.52 7.74
CA ILE A 372 -16.89 -8.26 7.37
C ILE A 372 -15.95 -7.43 6.53
N VAL A 373 -16.50 -6.63 5.61
CA VAL A 373 -15.73 -5.73 4.74
C VAL A 373 -16.36 -4.35 4.81
N LEU A 374 -15.55 -3.35 5.14
CA LEU A 374 -15.94 -1.96 5.27
C LEU A 374 -15.27 -1.17 4.13
N PRO A 375 -16.01 -0.73 3.11
CA PRO A 375 -15.45 0.10 2.05
C PRO A 375 -15.12 1.50 2.58
N PHE A 376 -13.99 2.05 2.13
CA PHE A 376 -13.61 3.44 2.42
C PHE A 376 -14.36 4.42 1.52
N ASP A 377 -15.03 5.39 2.12
CA ASP A 377 -15.63 6.53 1.44
C ASP A 377 -14.59 7.66 1.26
N TYR A 378 -13.98 7.72 0.09
CA TYR A 378 -13.11 8.81 -0.33
C TYR A 378 -13.89 9.98 -0.93
N ALA A 379 -15.05 9.70 -1.51
CA ALA A 379 -15.82 10.68 -2.27
C ALA A 379 -16.34 11.82 -1.40
N SER A 380 -16.83 11.49 -0.21
CA SER A 380 -17.33 12.48 0.75
C SER A 380 -16.23 13.41 1.29
N TYR A 381 -14.97 13.02 1.19
CA TYR A 381 -13.81 13.76 1.70
C TYR A 381 -12.91 14.33 0.61
N ALA A 382 -13.28 14.22 -0.65
CA ALA A 382 -12.46 14.65 -1.79
C ALA A 382 -12.08 16.14 -1.77
N LEU A 383 -12.92 17.01 -1.15
CA LEU A 383 -12.66 18.44 -1.03
C LEU A 383 -11.59 18.78 0.03
N ASN A 384 -11.28 17.87 0.95
CA ASN A 384 -10.30 18.11 2.01
C ASN A 384 -8.87 18.19 1.47
N GLN A 385 -8.59 17.55 0.32
CA GLN A 385 -7.24 17.46 -0.26
C GLN A 385 -6.19 16.90 0.72
N ALA A 386 -6.62 16.17 1.74
CA ALA A 386 -5.76 15.56 2.73
C ALA A 386 -4.90 14.46 2.08
N GLN A 387 -3.64 14.37 2.51
CA GLN A 387 -2.77 13.24 2.16
C GLN A 387 -2.83 12.23 3.31
N GLY A 388 -3.27 11.00 3.03
CA GLY A 388 -3.29 9.95 4.04
C GLY A 388 -1.87 9.61 4.49
N ARG A 389 -1.64 9.66 5.79
CA ARG A 389 -0.36 9.32 6.44
C ARG A 389 -0.53 8.35 7.59
N VAL A 390 -1.71 8.32 8.19
CA VAL A 390 -2.05 7.46 9.31
C VAL A 390 -3.45 6.90 9.15
N ILE A 391 -3.69 5.77 9.82
CA ILE A 391 -5.00 5.17 9.97
C ILE A 391 -5.34 5.05 11.45
N LEU A 392 -6.49 5.58 11.86
CA LEU A 392 -7.09 5.38 13.16
C LEU A 392 -8.17 4.31 13.04
N VAL A 393 -7.94 3.13 13.60
CA VAL A 393 -8.93 2.07 13.69
C VAL A 393 -9.41 1.99 15.13
N THR A 394 -10.74 1.93 15.33
CA THR A 394 -11.36 1.75 16.65
C THR A 394 -12.37 0.62 16.57
N ALA A 395 -12.25 -0.38 17.43
CA ALA A 395 -13.21 -1.46 17.60
C ALA A 395 -13.79 -1.45 19.00
N SER A 396 -15.10 -1.70 19.13
CA SER A 396 -15.79 -1.69 20.41
C SER A 396 -16.86 -2.77 20.46
N THR A 397 -17.07 -3.35 21.64
CA THR A 397 -18.16 -4.29 21.91
C THR A 397 -19.55 -3.69 21.75
N ASN A 398 -19.64 -2.36 21.68
CA ASN A 398 -20.90 -1.67 21.40
C ASN A 398 -20.67 -0.37 20.64
N ALA A 399 -21.53 -0.09 19.67
CA ALA A 399 -21.49 1.13 18.86
C ALA A 399 -21.82 2.40 19.66
N GLY A 400 -22.59 2.29 20.73
CA GLY A 400 -22.91 3.39 21.62
C GLY A 400 -22.05 3.36 22.89
N ALA A 401 -21.29 4.42 23.16
CA ALA A 401 -20.48 4.53 24.38
C ALA A 401 -21.34 4.35 25.64
N GLY A 402 -20.93 3.45 26.53
CA GLY A 402 -21.64 3.12 27.75
C GLY A 402 -22.97 2.39 27.57
N LYS A 403 -23.24 1.91 26.35
CA LYS A 403 -24.42 1.13 26.00
C LYS A 403 -24.04 -0.34 25.86
N GLY A 404 -25.02 -1.18 25.51
CA GLY A 404 -24.83 -2.63 25.48
C GLY A 404 -25.01 -3.25 26.85
N SER A 405 -24.32 -4.34 27.14
CA SER A 405 -24.38 -5.01 28.45
C SER A 405 -22.99 -5.32 29.00
N GLY A 406 -22.88 -5.58 30.30
CA GLY A 406 -21.68 -6.17 30.86
C GLY A 406 -21.45 -7.56 30.31
N ASN A 407 -20.20 -7.92 30.03
CA ASN A 407 -19.77 -9.19 29.42
C ASN A 407 -20.18 -9.39 27.95
N ASP A 408 -20.44 -8.32 27.19
CA ASP A 408 -20.42 -8.43 25.73
C ASP A 408 -19.01 -8.80 25.28
N GLU A 409 -18.90 -9.73 24.32
CA GLU A 409 -17.62 -10.25 23.82
C GLU A 409 -17.50 -10.05 22.31
N LEU A 410 -16.45 -9.37 21.86
CA LEU A 410 -16.09 -9.25 20.46
C LEU A 410 -14.72 -9.86 20.24
N TYR A 411 -14.65 -10.93 19.48
CA TYR A 411 -13.40 -11.49 18.99
C TYR A 411 -13.07 -10.88 17.64
N MET A 412 -11.80 -10.62 17.40
CA MET A 412 -11.27 -10.09 16.14
C MET A 412 -10.03 -10.87 15.72
N ASP A 413 -9.92 -11.16 14.42
CA ASP A 413 -8.81 -11.90 13.85
C ASP A 413 -8.56 -11.48 12.41
N ASP A 414 -7.30 -11.60 11.95
CA ASP A 414 -6.88 -11.39 10.55
C ASP A 414 -7.53 -10.16 9.89
N MET A 415 -7.26 -8.97 10.43
CA MET A 415 -7.64 -7.71 9.78
C MET A 415 -6.71 -7.43 8.60
N GLU A 416 -7.26 -6.95 7.50
CA GLU A 416 -6.49 -6.59 6.30
C GLU A 416 -7.04 -5.34 5.62
N LEU A 417 -6.17 -4.54 5.04
CA LEU A 417 -6.53 -3.47 4.11
C LEU A 417 -6.48 -4.04 2.69
N ILE A 418 -7.58 -3.87 1.95
CA ILE A 418 -7.76 -4.41 0.60
C ILE A 418 -7.42 -3.34 -0.42
N TYR A 419 -6.58 -3.70 -1.39
CA TYR A 419 -6.18 -2.86 -2.52
C TYR A 419 -6.59 -3.55 -3.82
N ASN A 420 -7.62 -3.02 -4.48
CA ASN A 420 -8.09 -3.55 -5.76
C ASN A 420 -7.15 -3.17 -6.90
N CYS A 421 -7.06 -4.03 -7.92
CA CYS A 421 -6.20 -3.83 -9.07
C CYS A 421 -6.87 -4.23 -10.39
N ARG A 422 -8.16 -3.89 -10.58
CA ARG A 422 -8.87 -4.19 -11.83
C ARG A 422 -9.31 -2.92 -12.53
N LEU A 423 -9.42 -2.98 -13.85
CA LEU A 423 -10.04 -1.92 -14.63
C LEU A 423 -11.56 -1.95 -14.44
N SER A 424 -12.17 -0.79 -14.33
CA SER A 424 -13.62 -0.59 -14.34
C SER A 424 -14.12 -0.08 -15.71
N ALA A 425 -13.27 0.65 -16.44
CA ALA A 425 -13.57 1.12 -17.80
C ALA A 425 -12.29 1.24 -18.64
N VAL A 426 -12.46 1.09 -19.95
CA VAL A 426 -11.42 1.34 -20.96
C VAL A 426 -12.02 2.08 -22.12
N SER A 427 -11.34 3.13 -22.62
CA SER A 427 -11.65 3.76 -23.90
C SER A 427 -10.40 3.88 -24.78
N LEU A 428 -10.60 3.78 -26.09
CA LEU A 428 -9.57 3.95 -27.11
C LEU A 428 -9.94 5.16 -27.97
N LYS A 429 -9.09 6.20 -27.95
CA LYS A 429 -9.37 7.49 -28.62
C LYS A 429 -10.75 8.06 -28.27
N GLY A 430 -11.12 8.03 -26.99
CA GLY A 430 -12.39 8.53 -26.47
C GLY A 430 -13.62 7.64 -26.79
N ILE A 431 -13.41 6.45 -27.37
CA ILE A 431 -14.50 5.49 -27.64
C ILE A 431 -14.42 4.38 -26.59
N SER A 432 -15.46 4.28 -25.75
CA SER A 432 -15.54 3.24 -24.72
C SER A 432 -15.57 1.84 -25.33
N LEU A 433 -14.84 0.93 -24.71
CA LEU A 433 -14.78 -0.47 -25.11
C LEU A 433 -16.11 -1.16 -24.82
N SER A 434 -16.87 -1.47 -25.88
CA SER A 434 -18.17 -2.12 -25.75
C SER A 434 -18.05 -3.54 -25.14
N GLY A 435 -18.91 -3.83 -24.17
CA GLY A 435 -18.91 -5.13 -23.48
C GLY A 435 -17.68 -5.35 -22.59
N PHE A 436 -17.05 -4.28 -22.11
CA PHE A 436 -15.99 -4.37 -21.12
C PHE A 436 -16.54 -4.95 -19.80
N SER A 437 -15.76 -5.84 -19.19
CA SER A 437 -16.00 -6.40 -17.86
C SER A 437 -14.65 -6.53 -17.13
N SER A 438 -14.58 -6.11 -15.88
CA SER A 438 -13.37 -6.17 -15.06
C SER A 438 -12.78 -7.57 -14.89
N ASP A 439 -13.60 -8.62 -15.03
CA ASP A 439 -13.17 -10.01 -14.87
C ASP A 439 -12.66 -10.65 -16.16
N LYS A 440 -12.93 -10.01 -17.31
CA LYS A 440 -12.44 -10.47 -18.60
C LYS A 440 -11.17 -9.73 -18.96
N THR A 441 -10.09 -10.47 -19.19
CA THR A 441 -8.75 -9.91 -19.44
C THR A 441 -8.33 -9.87 -20.92
N ASP A 442 -9.06 -10.55 -21.80
CA ASP A 442 -8.73 -10.64 -23.22
C ASP A 442 -9.86 -10.12 -24.11
N TYR A 443 -9.52 -9.16 -24.99
CA TYR A 443 -10.46 -8.53 -25.91
C TYR A 443 -9.93 -8.57 -27.34
N LYS A 444 -10.81 -8.88 -28.30
CA LYS A 444 -10.53 -8.94 -29.75
C LYS A 444 -11.73 -8.44 -30.55
N GLY A 445 -11.52 -8.17 -31.86
CA GLY A 445 -12.58 -7.76 -32.77
C GLY A 445 -13.01 -6.31 -32.57
N ILE A 446 -12.08 -5.46 -32.13
CA ILE A 446 -12.27 -4.02 -31.95
C ILE A 446 -11.62 -3.34 -33.16
N THR A 447 -12.31 -2.41 -33.79
CA THR A 447 -11.76 -1.61 -34.90
C THR A 447 -11.51 -0.19 -34.45
N VAL A 448 -10.30 0.32 -34.69
CA VAL A 448 -9.89 1.68 -34.34
C VAL A 448 -9.38 2.46 -35.55
N LYS A 449 -9.58 3.79 -35.53
CA LYS A 449 -9.12 4.70 -36.58
C LYS A 449 -7.77 5.31 -36.21
N GLY A 450 -6.81 5.17 -37.12
CA GLY A 450 -5.45 5.69 -36.98
C GLY A 450 -4.63 5.00 -35.88
N LEU A 451 -3.31 5.18 -35.93
CA LEU A 451 -2.38 4.56 -35.00
C LEU A 451 -2.70 4.88 -33.55
N LEU A 452 -2.52 3.88 -32.68
CA LEU A 452 -2.64 4.03 -31.25
C LEU A 452 -1.28 4.25 -30.59
N SER A 453 -1.30 5.06 -29.56
CA SER A 453 -0.22 5.25 -28.59
C SER A 453 -0.77 5.07 -27.16
N PRO A 454 0.07 4.91 -26.16
CA PRO A 454 -0.40 4.83 -24.76
C PRO A 454 -1.28 6.03 -24.32
N ASN A 455 -1.07 7.21 -24.90
CA ASN A 455 -1.85 8.42 -24.59
C ASN A 455 -3.26 8.43 -25.21
N ASP A 456 -3.51 7.57 -26.19
CA ASP A 456 -4.83 7.41 -26.81
C ASP A 456 -5.74 6.46 -26.01
N ILE A 457 -5.25 5.92 -24.90
CA ILE A 457 -5.95 4.96 -24.06
C ILE A 457 -6.30 5.62 -22.73
N GLU A 458 -7.57 5.71 -22.44
CA GLU A 458 -8.08 6.14 -21.15
C GLU A 458 -8.60 4.93 -20.39
N VAL A 459 -8.33 4.89 -19.09
CA VAL A 459 -8.72 3.78 -18.22
C VAL A 459 -9.21 4.30 -16.89
N GLU A 460 -10.17 3.60 -16.32
CA GLU A 460 -10.58 3.76 -14.93
C GLU A 460 -10.31 2.46 -14.19
N THR A 461 -9.94 2.56 -12.91
CA THR A 461 -9.69 1.42 -12.03
C THR A 461 -10.73 1.36 -10.92
N ASN A 462 -10.96 0.17 -10.39
CA ASN A 462 -11.76 0.00 -9.17
C ASN A 462 -10.92 0.16 -7.89
N GLY A 463 -9.60 0.30 -8.02
CA GLY A 463 -8.67 0.54 -6.91
C GLY A 463 -8.33 2.02 -6.76
N GLN A 464 -8.49 2.57 -5.55
CA GLN A 464 -8.27 3.99 -5.25
C GLN A 464 -6.81 4.44 -5.40
N GLY A 465 -5.86 3.55 -5.23
CA GLY A 465 -4.43 3.79 -5.38
C GLY A 465 -3.77 2.95 -6.47
N ALA A 466 -4.55 2.29 -7.34
CA ALA A 466 -4.01 1.42 -8.36
C ALA A 466 -3.27 2.20 -9.46
N TYR A 467 -2.19 1.62 -9.96
CA TYR A 467 -1.38 2.15 -11.05
C TYR A 467 -1.69 1.40 -12.35
N VAL A 468 -1.57 2.05 -13.51
CA VAL A 468 -1.76 1.39 -14.80
C VAL A 468 -0.58 1.64 -15.72
N ILE A 469 0.14 0.56 -16.07
CA ILE A 469 1.19 0.56 -17.08
C ILE A 469 0.52 0.30 -18.43
N LYS A 470 0.70 1.21 -19.40
CA LYS A 470 0.08 1.14 -20.73
C LYS A 470 1.13 0.85 -21.79
N LYS A 471 0.95 -0.23 -22.52
CA LYS A 471 1.83 -0.61 -23.63
C LYS A 471 1.02 -0.74 -24.91
N VAL A 472 1.56 -0.23 -26.01
CA VAL A 472 0.96 -0.36 -27.35
C VAL A 472 2.04 -0.84 -28.33
N GLU A 473 1.82 -1.99 -28.91
CA GLU A 473 2.62 -2.55 -29.99
C GLU A 473 1.79 -2.48 -31.28
N ASN A 474 2.25 -1.70 -32.26
CA ASN A 474 1.63 -1.60 -33.56
C ASN A 474 2.22 -2.67 -34.49
N ILE A 475 1.39 -3.61 -34.93
CA ILE A 475 1.76 -4.70 -35.82
C ILE A 475 1.66 -4.19 -37.26
N ILE A 476 2.76 -4.26 -37.98
CA ILE A 476 2.91 -3.80 -39.38
C ILE A 476 2.85 -5.04 -40.32
N ASP A 477 2.02 -4.96 -41.34
CA ASP A 477 2.05 -5.95 -42.42
C ASP A 477 3.35 -5.83 -43.22
N GLU A 478 4.08 -6.92 -43.35
CA GLU A 478 5.40 -6.94 -43.97
C GLU A 478 5.37 -6.56 -45.47
N THR A 479 4.25 -6.83 -46.16
CA THR A 479 4.12 -6.60 -47.61
C THR A 479 3.72 -5.16 -47.90
N SER A 480 2.67 -4.67 -47.24
CA SER A 480 2.14 -3.33 -47.47
C SER A 480 2.86 -2.25 -46.67
N GLN A 481 3.63 -2.63 -45.64
CA GLN A 481 4.25 -1.74 -44.65
C GLN A 481 3.21 -0.86 -43.90
N ASN A 482 1.94 -1.26 -43.95
CA ASN A 482 0.87 -0.58 -43.22
C ASN A 482 0.65 -1.22 -41.86
N PRO A 483 0.33 -0.44 -40.84
CA PRO A 483 -0.12 -0.99 -39.58
C PRO A 483 -1.49 -1.65 -39.78
N VAL A 484 -1.64 -2.88 -39.36
CA VAL A 484 -2.86 -3.67 -39.51
C VAL A 484 -3.55 -3.88 -38.19
N GLN A 485 -2.81 -3.87 -37.08
CA GLN A 485 -3.34 -4.21 -35.78
C GLN A 485 -2.54 -3.52 -34.66
N ALA A 486 -3.19 -3.24 -33.53
CA ALA A 486 -2.53 -2.89 -32.28
C ALA A 486 -2.73 -4.00 -31.25
N ARG A 487 -1.65 -4.42 -30.61
CA ARG A 487 -1.71 -5.17 -29.36
C ARG A 487 -1.49 -4.22 -28.20
N ILE A 488 -2.48 -4.11 -27.33
CA ILE A 488 -2.47 -3.23 -26.18
C ILE A 488 -2.36 -4.12 -24.94
N SER A 489 -1.40 -3.85 -24.07
CA SER A 489 -1.29 -4.45 -22.75
C SER A 489 -1.50 -3.38 -21.69
N LEU A 490 -2.49 -3.58 -20.81
CA LEU A 490 -2.78 -2.71 -19.68
C LEU A 490 -2.52 -3.51 -18.42
N ILE A 491 -1.44 -3.20 -17.72
CA ILE A 491 -1.04 -3.88 -16.49
C ILE A 491 -1.49 -3.00 -15.34
N VAL A 492 -2.46 -3.50 -14.57
CA VAL A 492 -2.97 -2.80 -13.37
C VAL A 492 -2.25 -3.36 -12.16
N VAL A 493 -1.54 -2.52 -11.45
CA VAL A 493 -0.81 -2.86 -10.23
C VAL A 493 -1.58 -2.28 -9.04
N SER A 494 -1.83 -3.08 -8.00
CA SER A 494 -2.48 -2.61 -6.77
C SER A 494 -1.67 -1.52 -6.07
N GLY A 495 -2.34 -0.66 -5.31
CA GLY A 495 -1.71 0.47 -4.63
C GLY A 495 -0.68 0.06 -3.57
N ASP A 496 -0.78 -1.17 -3.05
CA ASP A 496 0.18 -1.79 -2.13
C ASP A 496 1.23 -2.66 -2.82
N LEU A 497 1.24 -2.68 -4.16
CA LEU A 497 2.14 -3.47 -5.01
C LEU A 497 2.00 -4.99 -4.85
N SER A 498 1.01 -5.47 -4.09
CA SER A 498 0.88 -6.89 -3.75
C SER A 498 0.36 -7.76 -4.89
N GLN A 499 -0.34 -7.15 -5.85
CA GLN A 499 -1.02 -7.84 -6.94
C GLN A 499 -0.93 -7.05 -8.24
N SER A 500 -1.02 -7.74 -9.36
CA SER A 500 -1.19 -7.14 -10.68
C SER A 500 -2.16 -7.96 -11.54
N VAL A 501 -2.83 -7.28 -12.47
CA VAL A 501 -3.70 -7.91 -13.49
C VAL A 501 -3.39 -7.31 -14.84
N THR A 502 -3.12 -8.16 -15.84
CA THR A 502 -2.86 -7.73 -17.22
C THR A 502 -4.09 -7.94 -18.09
N TYR A 503 -4.53 -6.87 -18.75
CA TYR A 503 -5.56 -6.90 -19.79
C TYR A 503 -4.88 -6.79 -21.16
N THR A 504 -5.25 -7.70 -22.07
CA THR A 504 -4.76 -7.72 -23.45
C THR A 504 -5.91 -7.35 -24.38
N ILE A 505 -5.71 -6.31 -25.19
CA ILE A 505 -6.67 -5.84 -26.17
C ILE A 505 -6.02 -5.91 -27.54
N VAL A 506 -6.63 -6.64 -28.47
CA VAL A 506 -6.20 -6.68 -29.86
C VAL A 506 -7.21 -5.91 -30.69
N ALA A 507 -6.77 -4.78 -31.28
CA ALA A 507 -7.58 -3.88 -32.08
C ALA A 507 -7.10 -3.88 -33.53
N ASP A 508 -8.00 -4.12 -34.47
CA ASP A 508 -7.73 -4.03 -35.90
C ASP A 508 -7.79 -2.56 -36.34
N TYR A 509 -6.87 -2.14 -37.18
CA TYR A 509 -6.93 -0.80 -37.77
C TYR A 509 -7.92 -0.76 -38.94
N ASP A 510 -8.75 0.29 -38.96
CA ASP A 510 -9.59 0.59 -40.11
C ASP A 510 -8.68 0.93 -41.32
N PRO A 511 -8.67 0.11 -42.40
CA PRO A 511 -7.77 0.29 -43.54
C PRO A 511 -7.89 1.66 -44.20
N ASP A 512 -9.08 2.26 -44.20
CA ASP A 512 -9.33 3.57 -44.81
C ASP A 512 -8.82 4.74 -43.94
N SER A 513 -8.50 4.49 -42.67
CA SER A 513 -8.04 5.51 -41.73
C SER A 513 -6.54 5.52 -41.48
N VAL A 514 -5.85 4.47 -41.91
CA VAL A 514 -4.40 4.31 -41.72
C VAL A 514 -3.75 4.37 -43.09
N SER A 515 -3.48 5.55 -43.59
CA SER A 515 -2.53 5.71 -44.70
C SER A 515 -1.17 5.16 -44.26
N ALA A 516 -0.42 4.57 -45.18
CA ALA A 516 0.94 4.15 -44.95
C ALA A 516 1.63 5.21 -44.08
N VAL A 517 2.18 4.80 -42.95
CA VAL A 517 3.16 5.64 -42.26
C VAL A 517 4.25 5.80 -43.28
N SER A 518 4.21 6.89 -44.04
CA SER A 518 5.38 7.27 -44.79
C SER A 518 6.42 7.51 -43.70
N MET A 519 7.19 6.46 -43.40
CA MET A 519 8.55 6.69 -42.94
C MET A 519 9.07 7.61 -44.03
N ASN A 520 9.18 8.88 -43.67
CA ASN A 520 9.77 9.89 -44.54
C ASN A 520 11.18 9.39 -44.87
N LYS A 521 11.27 8.51 -45.90
CA LYS A 521 12.53 8.02 -46.48
C LYS A 521 13.32 9.16 -47.11
N THR A 522 12.82 10.41 -47.00
CA THR A 522 13.40 11.58 -47.65
C THR A 522 13.27 12.87 -46.81
N ALA A 523 13.36 12.79 -45.50
CA ALA A 523 13.94 13.95 -44.83
C ALA A 523 15.45 13.93 -45.16
N PRO A 524 16.03 15.01 -45.70
CA PRO A 524 17.44 15.01 -46.07
C PRO A 524 18.27 14.77 -44.78
N SER A 525 18.76 13.54 -44.65
CA SER A 525 19.71 13.24 -43.58
C SER A 525 21.03 13.90 -43.91
N THR A 526 21.53 14.71 -43.02
CA THR A 526 22.86 15.29 -43.21
C THR A 526 23.90 14.31 -42.71
N ILE A 527 24.82 13.93 -43.60
CA ILE A 527 25.88 12.95 -43.31
C ILE A 527 27.18 13.71 -43.04
N TYR A 528 27.84 13.39 -41.94
CA TYR A 528 29.14 13.95 -41.59
C TYR A 528 30.19 12.86 -41.46
N ASP A 529 31.43 13.16 -41.86
CA ASP A 529 32.58 12.31 -41.56
C ASP A 529 33.02 12.50 -40.08
N VAL A 530 34.05 11.72 -39.67
CA VAL A 530 34.56 11.79 -38.28
C VAL A 530 35.25 13.12 -37.94
N GLN A 531 35.59 13.93 -38.94
CA GLN A 531 36.13 15.28 -38.77
C GLN A 531 35.00 16.34 -38.68
N GLY A 532 33.74 15.94 -38.72
CA GLY A 532 32.59 16.85 -38.66
C GLY A 532 32.27 17.54 -39.97
N ARG A 533 32.89 17.14 -41.10
CA ARG A 533 32.62 17.72 -42.44
C ARG A 533 31.40 17.05 -43.03
N GLN A 534 30.49 17.83 -43.57
CA GLN A 534 29.30 17.31 -44.26
C GLN A 534 29.73 16.65 -45.58
N VAL A 535 29.27 15.40 -45.79
CA VAL A 535 29.51 14.62 -47.00
C VAL A 535 28.20 14.25 -47.69
N ARG A 536 28.23 14.11 -49.05
CA ARG A 536 27.00 13.83 -49.82
C ARG A 536 26.52 12.39 -49.70
N SER A 537 27.41 11.45 -49.36
CA SER A 537 27.06 10.04 -49.16
C SER A 537 28.07 9.35 -48.25
N ALA A 538 27.67 8.25 -47.60
CA ALA A 538 28.53 7.37 -46.81
C ALA A 538 29.01 6.18 -47.69
N SER A 539 29.56 6.46 -48.88
CA SER A 539 29.91 5.43 -49.84
C SER A 539 31.38 4.92 -49.75
N ALA A 540 32.24 5.69 -49.11
CA ALA A 540 33.63 5.26 -48.86
C ALA A 540 33.73 4.49 -47.53
N PRO A 541 34.71 3.57 -47.37
CA PRO A 541 34.95 2.93 -46.07
C PRO A 541 35.26 3.96 -44.98
N GLY A 542 34.56 3.87 -43.88
CA GLY A 542 34.74 4.85 -42.77
C GLY A 542 33.59 4.87 -41.80
N ILE A 543 33.72 5.75 -40.82
CA ILE A 543 32.68 6.03 -39.84
C ILE A 543 31.98 7.33 -40.23
N TYR A 544 30.65 7.30 -40.24
CA TYR A 544 29.82 8.44 -40.59
C TYR A 544 28.82 8.72 -39.48
N ILE A 545 28.51 9.98 -39.26
CA ILE A 545 27.47 10.44 -38.39
C ILE A 545 26.31 10.93 -39.26
N ILE A 546 25.18 10.25 -39.20
CA ILE A 546 23.99 10.58 -39.98
C ILE A 546 23.01 11.29 -39.02
N LYS A 547 22.66 12.53 -39.32
CA LYS A 547 21.68 13.31 -38.57
C LYS A 547 20.40 13.40 -39.39
N ASP A 548 19.29 12.87 -38.87
CA ASP A 548 17.98 12.98 -39.49
C ASP A 548 17.34 14.35 -39.28
N ALA A 549 16.21 14.61 -39.93
CA ALA A 549 15.49 15.87 -39.82
C ALA A 549 14.92 16.14 -38.41
N SER A 550 14.78 15.11 -37.55
CA SER A 550 14.35 15.24 -36.16
C SER A 550 15.52 15.61 -35.23
N GLY A 551 16.74 15.67 -35.78
CA GLY A 551 17.96 15.91 -35.02
C GLY A 551 18.59 14.66 -34.40
N LYS A 552 17.99 13.48 -34.57
CA LYS A 552 18.52 12.20 -34.10
C LYS A 552 19.78 11.83 -34.88
N THR A 553 20.79 11.39 -34.18
CA THR A 553 22.11 11.09 -34.74
C THR A 553 22.38 9.60 -34.70
N ILE A 554 22.76 9.02 -35.84
CA ILE A 554 23.12 7.60 -35.94
C ILE A 554 24.57 7.51 -36.39
N LYS A 555 25.39 6.70 -35.73
CA LYS A 555 26.75 6.35 -36.15
C LYS A 555 26.69 5.13 -37.06
N ARG A 556 27.12 5.29 -38.31
CA ARG A 556 27.18 4.21 -39.29
C ARG A 556 28.63 3.86 -39.64
N TYR A 557 28.95 2.59 -39.60
CA TYR A 557 30.23 2.07 -40.05
C TYR A 557 30.07 1.45 -41.45
N GLN A 558 30.80 1.99 -42.45
CA GLN A 558 30.81 1.45 -43.81
C GLN A 558 32.08 0.58 -44.01
N ARG A 559 31.90 -0.71 -44.26
CA ARG A 559 32.98 -1.64 -44.61
C ARG A 559 33.27 -1.57 -46.10
N ARG A 560 34.50 -1.98 -46.47
CA ARG A 560 34.88 -2.17 -47.87
C ARG A 560 34.08 -3.29 -48.54
#